data_234c2811ab3ba969518fc9333035262c
#
_entry.id   234c2811ab3ba969518fc9333035262c
#
_cell.length_a   1.000
_cell.length_b   1.000
_cell.length_c   1.000
_cell.angle_alpha   90.00
_cell.angle_beta   90.00
_cell.angle_gamma   90.00
#
_symmetry.space_group_name_H-M   'P 1'
#
loop_
_entity.id
_entity.type
_entity.pdbx_description
1 polymer ?
#
loop_
_entity_poly.entity_id
_entity_poly.type
_entity_poly.pdbx_seq_one_letter_code
_entity_poly.pdbx_strand_id
1 'polypeptide(L)'
;MNIGIVCYPTFGGSGVVATELGIALADKGHKVHFITYSQPFRLNQFNENLFYHEVNVNDYPLFDYQPYESVLASKIVDVAIYERLDILHVHYAIPHASVAYLAQQILKSRKIKLPYITTLHGTDITLVGQDPSFEPVIFFSLNNSNAITSVSESLRKDTLKTFKIANDVKVIPNFIKIDDYKESTESCNRKNFAKPNEKILIHISNFRKVKRVEDVLRVFDIVRKEIPCKLILVGDGPERPSIDKLCRELDTCSDIISVGKIANPKEILAIADLFILPSETESFGLSALEAMAMKIPVISTNTGGIPELNIHGKTGYMSKVGDYKDMAKNAIELLSDDKKFQQFRINAFEQAKQFDIESILPMYEKLYKEVIAAGI
;
A
#
# COMPACT_ATOMS: atom_id res chain seq x y z
N MET A 1 4.12 21.65 12.84
CA MET A 1 3.18 22.00 11.76
C MET A 1 1.84 21.37 12.10
N ASN A 2 0.75 22.00 11.65
CA ASN A 2 -0.60 21.46 11.69
C ASN A 2 -0.92 20.87 10.30
N ILE A 3 -1.00 19.57 10.20
CA ILE A 3 -1.06 18.85 8.92
C ILE A 3 -2.43 18.15 8.79
N GLY A 4 -3.19 18.46 7.74
CA GLY A 4 -4.39 17.70 7.39
C GLY A 4 -4.02 16.51 6.51
N ILE A 5 -4.53 15.32 6.81
CA ILE A 5 -4.39 14.11 5.97
C ILE A 5 -5.76 13.63 5.53
N VAL A 6 -5.93 13.49 4.21
CA VAL A 6 -7.14 12.91 3.60
C VAL A 6 -6.76 11.63 2.87
N CYS A 7 -7.39 10.53 3.23
CA CYS A 7 -7.12 9.21 2.64
C CYS A 7 -8.35 8.32 2.67
N TYR A 8 -8.30 7.21 1.97
CA TYR A 8 -9.25 6.12 2.17
C TYR A 8 -8.92 5.36 3.47
N PRO A 9 -9.82 5.31 4.46
CA PRO A 9 -9.58 4.65 5.74
C PRO A 9 -9.73 3.12 5.63
N THR A 10 -9.08 2.49 4.64
CA THR A 10 -9.25 1.08 4.30
C THR A 10 -8.06 0.23 4.71
N PHE A 11 -8.26 -1.11 4.75
CA PHE A 11 -7.20 -2.12 4.92
C PHE A 11 -6.19 -2.15 3.76
N GLY A 12 -6.41 -1.39 2.68
CA GLY A 12 -5.50 -1.34 1.52
C GLY A 12 -4.21 -0.62 1.83
N GLY A 13 -3.16 -0.91 1.04
CA GLY A 13 -1.82 -0.38 1.25
C GLY A 13 -1.75 1.15 1.35
N SER A 14 -2.54 1.87 0.56
CA SER A 14 -2.58 3.34 0.60
C SER A 14 -3.14 3.91 1.92
N GLY A 15 -4.20 3.28 2.47
CA GLY A 15 -4.75 3.67 3.76
C GLY A 15 -3.77 3.41 4.90
N VAL A 16 -3.09 2.27 4.85
CA VAL A 16 -2.02 1.92 5.81
C VAL A 16 -0.89 2.94 5.76
N VAL A 17 -0.35 3.23 4.56
CA VAL A 17 0.76 4.19 4.40
C VAL A 17 0.37 5.59 4.88
N ALA A 18 -0.83 6.08 4.54
CA ALA A 18 -1.30 7.38 4.99
C ALA A 18 -1.42 7.45 6.52
N THR A 19 -1.91 6.38 7.15
CA THR A 19 -2.08 6.32 8.61
C THR A 19 -0.74 6.24 9.32
N GLU A 20 0.17 5.36 8.89
CA GLU A 20 1.52 5.23 9.46
C GLU A 20 2.34 6.52 9.28
N LEU A 21 2.20 7.21 8.14
CA LEU A 21 2.82 8.52 7.93
C LEU A 21 2.32 9.53 8.97
N GLY A 22 1.00 9.61 9.17
CA GLY A 22 0.42 10.53 10.12
C GLY A 22 0.83 10.24 11.56
N ILE A 23 0.92 8.96 11.94
CA ILE A 23 1.42 8.55 13.27
C ILE A 23 2.88 8.98 13.45
N ALA A 24 3.74 8.68 12.46
CA ALA A 24 5.15 9.05 12.53
C ALA A 24 5.38 10.58 12.59
N LEU A 25 4.57 11.36 11.86
CA LEU A 25 4.60 12.82 11.95
C LEU A 25 4.16 13.31 13.33
N ALA A 26 3.15 12.71 13.93
CA ALA A 26 2.70 13.05 15.27
C ALA A 26 3.73 12.70 16.35
N ASP A 27 4.44 11.59 16.20
CA ASP A 27 5.54 11.19 17.07
C ASP A 27 6.73 12.18 17.00
N LYS A 28 6.89 12.88 15.86
CA LYS A 28 7.88 14.00 15.71
C LYS A 28 7.33 15.35 16.21
N GLY A 29 6.14 15.38 16.83
CA GLY A 29 5.55 16.59 17.42
C GLY A 29 4.75 17.47 16.45
N HIS A 30 4.39 16.98 15.26
CA HIS A 30 3.44 17.65 14.39
C HIS A 30 2.02 17.33 14.83
N LYS A 31 1.11 18.30 14.78
CA LYS A 31 -0.33 18.04 14.95
C LYS A 31 -0.90 17.53 13.64
N VAL A 32 -1.46 16.31 13.67
CA VAL A 32 -1.97 15.64 12.48
C VAL A 32 -3.47 15.42 12.59
N HIS A 33 -4.20 15.90 11.60
CA HIS A 33 -5.66 15.90 11.53
C HIS A 33 -6.12 14.98 10.39
N PHE A 34 -6.56 13.76 10.72
CA PHE A 34 -7.17 12.87 9.76
C PHE A 34 -8.60 13.30 9.44
N ILE A 35 -8.91 13.52 8.16
CA ILE A 35 -10.23 13.95 7.68
C ILE A 35 -10.75 12.85 6.75
N THR A 36 -11.58 11.95 7.25
CA THR A 36 -12.01 10.73 6.55
C THR A 36 -13.44 10.35 6.96
N TYR A 37 -14.12 9.50 6.16
CA TYR A 37 -15.50 9.05 6.43
C TYR A 37 -15.61 7.95 7.51
N SER A 38 -14.52 7.37 7.93
CA SER A 38 -14.44 6.49 9.09
C SER A 38 -13.03 6.53 9.65
N GLN A 39 -12.85 6.08 10.88
CA GLN A 39 -11.52 6.07 11.50
C GLN A 39 -10.55 5.22 10.68
N PRO A 40 -9.35 5.74 10.34
CA PRO A 40 -8.32 4.99 9.63
C PRO A 40 -7.95 3.71 10.35
N PHE A 41 -7.77 2.64 9.60
CA PHE A 41 -7.69 1.28 10.10
C PHE A 41 -6.61 1.03 11.17
N ARG A 42 -5.44 1.65 11.09
CA ARG A 42 -4.36 1.52 12.07
C ARG A 42 -4.32 2.66 13.10
N LEU A 43 -5.28 3.56 13.08
CA LEU A 43 -5.39 4.66 14.05
C LEU A 43 -6.08 4.19 15.33
N ASN A 44 -5.45 3.28 16.08
CA ASN A 44 -6.00 2.63 17.26
C ASN A 44 -5.25 2.93 18.56
N GLN A 45 -4.25 3.81 18.52
CA GLN A 45 -3.46 4.22 19.67
C GLN A 45 -3.69 5.69 19.99
N PHE A 46 -3.69 6.02 21.29
CA PHE A 46 -3.75 7.41 21.73
C PHE A 46 -2.40 8.10 21.46
N ASN A 47 -2.48 9.29 20.87
CA ASN A 47 -1.37 10.22 20.74
C ASN A 47 -1.95 11.64 20.83
N GLU A 48 -1.41 12.48 21.69
CA GLU A 48 -1.90 13.85 21.93
C GLU A 48 -1.83 14.77 20.71
N ASN A 49 -1.06 14.39 19.69
CA ASN A 49 -0.89 15.11 18.44
C ASN A 49 -1.72 14.52 17.28
N LEU A 50 -2.54 13.48 17.51
CA LEU A 50 -3.39 12.87 16.51
C LEU A 50 -4.86 13.23 16.74
N PHE A 51 -5.49 13.78 15.70
CA PHE A 51 -6.89 14.20 15.72
C PHE A 51 -7.65 13.52 14.58
N TYR A 52 -8.88 13.14 14.84
CA TYR A 52 -9.77 12.53 13.86
C TYR A 52 -11.02 13.39 13.66
N HIS A 53 -11.31 13.70 12.41
CA HIS A 53 -12.46 14.48 11.98
C HIS A 53 -13.30 13.65 11.01
N GLU A 54 -14.41 13.16 11.46
CA GLU A 54 -15.31 12.34 10.67
C GLU A 54 -16.08 13.16 9.64
N VAL A 55 -16.14 12.64 8.41
CA VAL A 55 -16.92 13.19 7.30
C VAL A 55 -18.23 12.43 7.21
N ASN A 56 -19.25 12.94 7.86
CA ASN A 56 -20.58 12.34 7.85
C ASN A 56 -21.43 12.92 6.72
N VAL A 57 -21.92 12.06 5.84
CA VAL A 57 -22.87 12.43 4.80
C VAL A 57 -24.27 12.07 5.28
N ASN A 58 -25.11 13.08 5.51
CA ASN A 58 -26.49 12.85 5.90
C ASN A 58 -27.31 12.35 4.70
N ASP A 59 -28.14 11.35 4.93
CA ASP A 59 -29.12 10.91 3.95
C ASP A 59 -30.15 12.03 3.72
N TYR A 60 -30.28 12.44 2.45
CA TYR A 60 -31.28 13.40 2.04
C TYR A 60 -32.09 12.81 0.88
N PRO A 61 -33.44 12.78 0.97
CA PRO A 61 -34.27 12.01 0.03
C PRO A 61 -34.16 12.42 -1.45
N LEU A 62 -33.64 13.61 -1.74
CA LEU A 62 -33.44 14.11 -3.12
C LEU A 62 -32.10 13.72 -3.72
N PHE A 63 -31.21 13.08 -2.94
CA PHE A 63 -29.92 12.63 -3.46
C PHE A 63 -29.96 11.13 -3.76
N ASP A 64 -30.02 10.77 -5.04
CA ASP A 64 -29.83 9.37 -5.47
C ASP A 64 -28.44 8.85 -5.13
N TYR A 65 -27.46 9.75 -5.10
CA TYR A 65 -26.06 9.50 -4.70
C TYR A 65 -25.65 10.49 -3.60
N GLN A 66 -25.04 9.96 -2.56
CA GLN A 66 -24.54 10.79 -1.47
C GLN A 66 -23.43 11.74 -1.96
N PRO A 67 -23.54 13.07 -1.73
CA PRO A 67 -22.59 14.07 -2.21
C PRO A 67 -21.30 14.12 -1.36
N TYR A 68 -20.62 12.98 -1.21
CA TYR A 68 -19.44 12.82 -0.35
C TYR A 68 -18.38 13.90 -0.60
N GLU A 69 -18.07 14.19 -1.86
CA GLU A 69 -17.03 15.16 -2.22
C GLU A 69 -17.33 16.56 -1.71
N SER A 70 -18.58 17.01 -1.81
CA SER A 70 -19.01 18.32 -1.32
C SER A 70 -18.91 18.40 0.21
N VAL A 71 -19.31 17.33 0.91
CA VAL A 71 -19.24 17.26 2.36
C VAL A 71 -17.79 17.20 2.83
N LEU A 72 -16.93 16.44 2.16
CA LEU A 72 -15.51 16.39 2.45
C LEU A 72 -14.84 17.75 2.23
N ALA A 73 -15.16 18.47 1.14
CA ALA A 73 -14.62 19.82 0.91
C ALA A 73 -15.00 20.77 2.05
N SER A 74 -16.26 20.75 2.48
CA SER A 74 -16.75 21.57 3.60
C SER A 74 -16.03 21.22 4.91
N LYS A 75 -15.84 19.92 5.20
CA LYS A 75 -15.12 19.46 6.39
C LYS A 75 -13.65 19.89 6.37
N ILE A 76 -12.98 19.80 5.20
CA ILE A 76 -11.60 20.29 5.06
C ILE A 76 -11.52 21.78 5.36
N VAL A 77 -12.47 22.58 4.84
CA VAL A 77 -12.53 24.02 5.11
C VAL A 77 -12.70 24.31 6.59
N ASP A 78 -13.61 23.63 7.28
CA ASP A 78 -13.85 23.79 8.71
C ASP A 78 -12.59 23.45 9.52
N VAL A 79 -12.01 22.26 9.29
CA VAL A 79 -10.80 21.83 10.00
C VAL A 79 -9.64 22.79 9.72
N ALA A 80 -9.48 23.24 8.47
CA ALA A 80 -8.41 24.19 8.11
C ALA A 80 -8.51 25.50 8.87
N ILE A 81 -9.73 26.02 9.09
CA ILE A 81 -9.96 27.27 9.81
C ILE A 81 -9.76 27.09 11.33
N TYR A 82 -10.44 26.09 11.92
CA TYR A 82 -10.48 25.92 13.38
C TYR A 82 -9.16 25.38 13.93
N GLU A 83 -8.52 24.44 13.21
CA GLU A 83 -7.24 23.84 13.63
C GLU A 83 -6.03 24.56 13.03
N ARG A 84 -6.24 25.58 12.19
CA ARG A 84 -5.20 26.38 11.54
C ARG A 84 -4.18 25.51 10.80
N LEU A 85 -4.65 24.71 9.86
CA LEU A 85 -3.78 23.85 9.07
C LEU A 85 -2.74 24.66 8.30
N ASP A 86 -1.47 24.20 8.36
CA ASP A 86 -0.37 24.75 7.57
C ASP A 86 -0.34 24.15 6.16
N ILE A 87 -0.74 22.89 6.03
CA ILE A 87 -0.70 22.12 4.79
C ILE A 87 -1.77 21.00 4.81
N LEU A 88 -2.26 20.65 3.62
CA LEU A 88 -3.11 19.49 3.41
C LEU A 88 -2.36 18.44 2.59
N HIS A 89 -2.33 17.20 3.03
CA HIS A 89 -1.80 16.07 2.30
C HIS A 89 -2.92 15.11 1.92
N VAL A 90 -3.18 14.96 0.63
CA VAL A 90 -4.22 14.07 0.13
C VAL A 90 -3.62 12.88 -0.60
N HIS A 91 -4.19 11.72 -0.35
CA HIS A 91 -3.82 10.47 -1.00
C HIS A 91 -4.85 10.15 -2.07
N TYR A 92 -4.40 9.91 -3.30
CA TYR A 92 -5.14 9.75 -4.55
C TYR A 92 -5.51 11.06 -5.29
N ALA A 93 -5.39 11.00 -6.62
CA ALA A 93 -5.78 12.09 -7.51
C ALA A 93 -7.29 12.36 -7.44
N ILE A 94 -8.11 11.31 -7.36
CA ILE A 94 -9.56 11.39 -7.19
C ILE A 94 -10.04 10.45 -6.08
N PRO A 95 -11.02 10.87 -5.30
CA PRO A 95 -11.64 12.18 -5.29
C PRO A 95 -10.82 13.23 -4.50
N HIS A 96 -9.77 12.83 -3.82
CA HIS A 96 -9.19 13.63 -2.74
C HIS A 96 -8.48 14.89 -3.25
N ALA A 97 -7.71 14.82 -4.36
CA ALA A 97 -7.05 16.02 -4.88
C ALA A 97 -8.05 17.01 -5.50
N SER A 98 -9.11 16.53 -6.18
CA SER A 98 -10.17 17.41 -6.69
C SER A 98 -10.92 18.13 -5.57
N VAL A 99 -11.18 17.42 -4.49
CA VAL A 99 -11.82 17.98 -3.29
C VAL A 99 -10.90 18.97 -2.57
N ALA A 100 -9.61 18.65 -2.47
CA ALA A 100 -8.62 19.56 -1.88
C ALA A 100 -8.55 20.88 -2.66
N TYR A 101 -8.57 20.82 -3.99
CA TYR A 101 -8.64 22.02 -4.82
C TYR A 101 -9.91 22.85 -4.54
N LEU A 102 -11.08 22.21 -4.46
CA LEU A 102 -12.33 22.91 -4.14
C LEU A 102 -12.25 23.58 -2.76
N ALA A 103 -11.77 22.85 -1.74
CA ALA A 103 -11.58 23.40 -0.40
C ALA A 103 -10.60 24.59 -0.41
N GLN A 104 -9.50 24.48 -1.15
CA GLN A 104 -8.52 25.57 -1.32
C GLN A 104 -9.17 26.82 -1.95
N GLN A 105 -10.03 26.67 -2.98
CA GLN A 105 -10.73 27.82 -3.60
C GLN A 105 -11.72 28.48 -2.63
N ILE A 106 -12.45 27.71 -1.82
CA ILE A 106 -13.33 28.23 -0.76
C ILE A 106 -12.52 29.01 0.28
N LEU A 107 -11.40 28.46 0.73
CA LEU A 107 -10.50 29.14 1.69
C LEU A 107 -9.90 30.42 1.10
N LYS A 108 -9.47 30.37 -0.17
CA LYS A 108 -8.94 31.54 -0.89
C LYS A 108 -9.96 32.69 -0.97
N SER A 109 -11.26 32.40 -1.17
CA SER A 109 -12.33 33.41 -1.13
C SER A 109 -12.44 34.09 0.24
N ARG A 110 -11.99 33.43 1.30
CA ARG A 110 -11.91 33.94 2.68
C ARG A 110 -10.53 34.50 3.04
N LYS A 111 -9.62 34.66 2.05
CA LYS A 111 -8.23 35.12 2.21
C LYS A 111 -7.37 34.21 3.09
N ILE A 112 -7.71 32.94 3.16
CA ILE A 112 -6.94 31.91 3.86
C ILE A 112 -6.19 31.09 2.82
N LYS A 113 -4.88 30.91 3.04
CA LYS A 113 -4.01 30.09 2.19
C LYS A 113 -3.88 28.70 2.81
N LEU A 114 -4.09 27.66 1.99
CA LEU A 114 -3.83 26.26 2.35
C LEU A 114 -3.21 25.55 1.15
N PRO A 115 -1.91 25.34 1.14
CA PRO A 115 -1.31 24.50 0.11
C PRO A 115 -1.67 23.03 0.31
N TYR A 116 -1.71 22.26 -0.81
CA TYR A 116 -1.93 20.84 -0.70
C TYR A 116 -0.98 20.02 -1.58
N ILE A 117 -0.67 18.81 -1.10
CA ILE A 117 0.16 17.82 -1.78
C ILE A 117 -0.70 16.61 -2.11
N THR A 118 -0.46 16.02 -3.29
CA THR A 118 -1.13 14.79 -3.71
C THR A 118 -0.14 13.64 -3.81
N THR A 119 -0.37 12.55 -3.07
CA THR A 119 0.38 11.29 -3.24
C THR A 119 -0.42 10.29 -4.09
N LEU A 120 0.21 9.81 -5.16
CA LEU A 120 -0.33 8.82 -6.09
C LEU A 120 0.03 7.40 -5.60
N HIS A 121 -0.97 6.52 -5.62
CA HIS A 121 -0.82 5.13 -5.16
C HIS A 121 -0.95 4.08 -6.26
N GLY A 122 -1.30 4.48 -7.48
CA GLY A 122 -1.33 3.65 -8.68
C GLY A 122 -2.73 3.37 -9.21
N THR A 123 -3.68 2.94 -8.40
CA THR A 123 -5.05 2.68 -8.87
C THR A 123 -5.69 3.90 -9.53
N ASP A 124 -5.41 5.07 -9.01
CA ASP A 124 -5.84 6.37 -9.53
C ASP A 124 -5.26 6.71 -10.91
N ILE A 125 -4.13 6.13 -11.26
CA ILE A 125 -3.43 6.35 -12.54
C ILE A 125 -3.63 5.20 -13.51
N THR A 126 -3.38 3.96 -13.05
CA THR A 126 -3.28 2.79 -13.94
C THR A 126 -4.63 2.10 -14.20
N LEU A 127 -5.63 2.33 -13.36
CA LEU A 127 -6.98 1.76 -13.52
C LEU A 127 -8.01 2.87 -13.77
N VAL A 128 -8.29 3.68 -12.77
CA VAL A 128 -9.31 4.74 -12.85
C VAL A 128 -8.88 5.85 -13.81
N GLY A 129 -7.59 6.20 -13.81
CA GLY A 129 -7.06 7.24 -14.69
C GLY A 129 -7.08 6.92 -16.19
N GLN A 130 -7.32 5.65 -16.55
CA GLN A 130 -7.48 5.23 -17.94
C GLN A 130 -8.94 5.33 -18.43
N ASP A 131 -9.88 5.56 -17.52
CA ASP A 131 -11.28 5.76 -17.90
C ASP A 131 -11.50 7.23 -18.32
N PRO A 132 -11.97 7.49 -19.57
CA PRO A 132 -12.21 8.84 -20.08
C PRO A 132 -13.15 9.69 -19.21
N SER A 133 -14.01 9.04 -18.41
CA SER A 133 -14.93 9.72 -17.50
C SER A 133 -14.21 10.46 -16.37
N PHE A 134 -13.01 10.03 -16.00
CA PHE A 134 -12.24 10.59 -14.89
C PHE A 134 -11.01 11.38 -15.32
N GLU A 135 -10.50 11.13 -16.54
CA GLU A 135 -9.27 11.75 -17.05
C GLU A 135 -9.23 13.28 -16.91
N PRO A 136 -10.26 14.06 -17.30
CA PRO A 136 -10.21 15.52 -17.20
C PRO A 136 -10.06 16.01 -15.75
N VAL A 137 -10.72 15.36 -14.80
CA VAL A 137 -10.66 15.71 -13.37
C VAL A 137 -9.29 15.37 -12.80
N ILE A 138 -8.73 14.22 -13.15
CA ILE A 138 -7.40 13.80 -12.69
C ILE A 138 -6.34 14.75 -13.23
N PHE A 139 -6.36 15.02 -14.55
CA PHE A 139 -5.44 15.95 -15.19
C PHE A 139 -5.48 17.34 -14.53
N PHE A 140 -6.69 17.88 -14.33
CA PHE A 140 -6.89 19.17 -13.70
C PHE A 140 -6.36 19.16 -12.24
N SER A 141 -6.71 18.16 -11.46
CA SER A 141 -6.35 18.06 -10.05
C SER A 141 -4.84 17.96 -9.83
N LEU A 142 -4.16 17.17 -10.67
CA LEU A 142 -2.71 17.04 -10.61
C LEU A 142 -1.99 18.34 -10.96
N ASN A 143 -2.44 19.04 -12.02
CA ASN A 143 -1.83 20.32 -12.41
C ASN A 143 -2.08 21.45 -11.40
N ASN A 144 -3.07 21.32 -10.53
CA ASN A 144 -3.38 22.31 -9.49
C ASN A 144 -2.82 21.92 -8.09
N SER A 145 -2.25 20.74 -7.94
CA SER A 145 -1.56 20.35 -6.71
C SER A 145 -0.27 21.15 -6.55
N ASN A 146 0.00 21.66 -5.34
CA ASN A 146 1.25 22.40 -5.07
C ASN A 146 2.49 21.51 -5.17
N ALA A 147 2.34 20.21 -4.90
CA ALA A 147 3.32 19.19 -5.20
C ALA A 147 2.63 17.84 -5.43
N ILE A 148 3.26 16.99 -6.23
CA ILE A 148 2.79 15.64 -6.49
C ILE A 148 3.89 14.66 -6.09
N THR A 149 3.51 13.58 -5.39
CA THR A 149 4.42 12.47 -5.13
C THR A 149 3.88 11.16 -5.69
N SER A 150 4.78 10.26 -6.03
CA SER A 150 4.47 8.88 -6.41
C SER A 150 5.25 7.90 -5.54
N VAL A 151 4.69 6.72 -5.34
CA VAL A 151 5.29 5.70 -4.45
C VAL A 151 6.40 4.89 -5.10
N SER A 152 6.68 5.10 -6.39
CA SER A 152 7.77 4.45 -7.13
C SER A 152 8.12 5.26 -8.39
N GLU A 153 9.32 5.04 -8.92
CA GLU A 153 9.74 5.62 -10.20
C GLU A 153 8.92 5.05 -11.37
N SER A 154 8.52 3.79 -11.29
CA SER A 154 7.61 3.19 -12.26
C SER A 154 6.29 3.94 -12.33
N LEU A 155 5.64 4.20 -11.19
CA LEU A 155 4.38 4.94 -11.15
C LEU A 155 4.56 6.39 -11.62
N ARG A 156 5.69 7.02 -11.29
CA ARG A 156 6.03 8.35 -11.80
C ARG A 156 6.06 8.37 -13.34
N LYS A 157 6.77 7.40 -13.95
CA LYS A 157 6.85 7.26 -15.41
C LYS A 157 5.48 7.03 -16.03
N ASP A 158 4.67 6.13 -15.48
CA ASP A 158 3.32 5.85 -15.95
C ASP A 158 2.43 7.09 -15.88
N THR A 159 2.53 7.86 -14.78
CA THR A 159 1.79 9.11 -14.60
C THR A 159 2.15 10.13 -15.67
N LEU A 160 3.45 10.39 -15.88
CA LEU A 160 3.93 11.35 -16.87
C LEU A 160 3.65 10.91 -18.33
N LYS A 161 3.57 9.61 -18.56
CA LYS A 161 3.20 9.06 -19.89
C LYS A 161 1.70 9.21 -20.16
N THR A 162 0.86 8.99 -19.14
CA THR A 162 -0.60 9.02 -19.27
C THR A 162 -1.13 10.46 -19.30
N PHE A 163 -0.58 11.32 -18.46
CA PHE A 163 -1.04 12.70 -18.30
C PHE A 163 0.06 13.69 -18.66
N LYS A 164 -0.28 14.72 -19.45
CA LYS A 164 0.62 15.85 -19.76
C LYS A 164 0.67 16.81 -18.56
N ILE A 165 1.31 16.39 -17.47
CA ILE A 165 1.40 17.17 -16.25
C ILE A 165 2.54 18.17 -16.38
N ALA A 166 2.29 19.44 -15.99
CA ALA A 166 3.30 20.49 -15.95
C ALA A 166 4.17 20.42 -14.69
N ASN A 167 3.61 19.92 -13.60
CA ASN A 167 4.29 19.79 -12.30
C ASN A 167 5.23 18.58 -12.30
N ASP A 168 6.39 18.72 -11.63
CA ASP A 168 7.24 17.57 -11.37
C ASP A 168 6.57 16.60 -10.38
N VAL A 169 6.76 15.30 -10.63
CA VAL A 169 6.27 14.22 -9.75
C VAL A 169 7.46 13.69 -8.97
N LYS A 170 7.55 14.00 -7.69
CA LYS A 170 8.64 13.54 -6.81
C LYS A 170 8.40 12.09 -6.38
N VAL A 171 9.43 11.25 -6.41
CA VAL A 171 9.31 9.88 -5.90
C VAL A 171 9.62 9.89 -4.40
N ILE A 172 8.63 9.47 -3.60
CA ILE A 172 8.80 9.16 -2.18
C ILE A 172 8.22 7.76 -2.00
N PRO A 173 9.05 6.72 -1.81
CA PRO A 173 8.59 5.35 -1.76
C PRO A 173 7.70 5.08 -0.54
N ASN A 174 6.86 4.06 -0.64
CA ASN A 174 6.18 3.52 0.53
C ASN A 174 7.21 2.97 1.53
N PHE A 175 6.80 2.87 2.77
CA PHE A 175 7.67 2.54 3.89
C PHE A 175 6.96 1.64 4.90
N ILE A 176 7.75 1.13 5.82
CA ILE A 176 7.29 0.44 7.04
C ILE A 176 8.12 0.95 8.22
N LYS A 177 7.66 0.71 9.44
CA LYS A 177 8.46 0.89 10.65
C LYS A 177 9.17 -0.44 10.95
N ILE A 178 10.46 -0.52 10.60
CA ILE A 178 11.25 -1.77 10.71
C ILE A 178 11.23 -2.34 12.13
N ASP A 179 11.25 -1.49 13.13
CA ASP A 179 11.23 -1.91 14.52
C ASP A 179 9.99 -2.72 14.89
N ASP A 180 8.89 -2.49 14.21
CA ASP A 180 7.66 -3.25 14.39
C ASP A 180 7.73 -4.69 13.87
N TYR A 181 8.74 -5.03 13.05
CA TYR A 181 8.98 -6.35 12.43
C TYR A 181 10.13 -7.10 13.13
N LYS A 182 10.62 -6.62 14.26
CA LYS A 182 11.54 -7.38 15.10
C LYS A 182 10.80 -8.60 15.65
N GLU A 183 11.49 -9.74 15.74
CA GLU A 183 10.93 -11.00 16.22
C GLU A 183 10.23 -10.81 17.57
N SER A 184 8.92 -11.01 17.61
CA SER A 184 8.18 -11.05 18.87
C SER A 184 8.25 -12.47 19.43
N THR A 185 8.46 -12.58 20.74
CA THR A 185 8.44 -13.88 21.46
C THR A 185 7.05 -14.50 21.51
N GLU A 186 5.99 -13.77 21.16
CA GLU A 186 4.60 -14.20 21.09
C GLU A 186 4.13 -14.53 19.66
N SER A 187 5.02 -15.02 18.81
CA SER A 187 4.69 -15.34 17.43
C SER A 187 3.68 -16.49 17.32
N CYS A 188 2.88 -16.44 16.27
CA CYS A 188 1.99 -17.51 15.86
C CYS A 188 2.73 -18.87 15.86
N ASN A 189 2.15 -19.88 16.48
CA ASN A 189 2.85 -21.17 16.63
C ASN A 189 2.87 -21.90 15.27
N ARG A 190 4.02 -21.90 14.60
CA ARG A 190 4.24 -22.57 13.31
C ARG A 190 3.74 -24.03 13.29
N LYS A 191 3.81 -24.76 14.42
CA LYS A 191 3.36 -26.16 14.52
C LYS A 191 1.87 -26.34 14.25
N ASN A 192 1.06 -25.28 14.37
CA ASN A 192 -0.37 -25.33 14.06
C ASN A 192 -0.64 -25.25 12.54
N PHE A 193 0.37 -24.88 11.74
CA PHE A 193 0.23 -24.63 10.29
C PHE A 193 1.00 -25.62 9.44
N ALA A 194 2.14 -26.09 9.89
CA ALA A 194 3.01 -26.99 9.13
C ALA A 194 3.84 -27.91 10.06
N LYS A 195 4.21 -29.08 9.53
CA LYS A 195 5.14 -30.00 10.20
C LYS A 195 6.57 -29.41 10.17
N PRO A 196 7.50 -29.90 11.00
CA PRO A 196 8.87 -29.37 11.05
C PRO A 196 9.63 -29.39 9.73
N ASN A 197 9.34 -30.37 8.86
CA ASN A 197 9.97 -30.54 7.55
C ASN A 197 9.21 -29.87 6.41
N GLU A 198 8.07 -29.24 6.65
CA GLU A 198 7.29 -28.54 5.64
C GLU A 198 7.67 -27.06 5.57
N LYS A 199 7.81 -26.54 4.37
CA LYS A 199 7.98 -25.10 4.12
C LYS A 199 6.61 -24.42 4.11
N ILE A 200 6.54 -23.13 4.48
CA ILE A 200 5.32 -22.33 4.40
C ILE A 200 5.50 -21.26 3.33
N LEU A 201 4.72 -21.39 2.26
CA LEU A 201 4.54 -20.34 1.27
C LEU A 201 3.39 -19.43 1.73
N ILE A 202 3.51 -18.13 1.49
CA ILE A 202 2.48 -17.17 1.88
C ILE A 202 2.18 -16.17 0.77
N HIS A 203 0.90 -15.78 0.66
CA HIS A 203 0.44 -14.68 -0.18
C HIS A 203 -0.52 -13.78 0.60
N ILE A 204 -0.34 -12.45 0.47
CA ILE A 204 -1.18 -11.45 1.14
C ILE A 204 -1.68 -10.45 0.11
N SER A 205 -3.00 -10.37 -0.11
CA SER A 205 -3.61 -9.37 -0.97
C SER A 205 -5.13 -9.23 -0.76
N ASN A 206 -5.75 -8.31 -1.50
CA ASN A 206 -7.20 -8.10 -1.52
C ASN A 206 -7.93 -8.93 -2.59
N PHE A 207 -7.38 -10.03 -3.06
CA PHE A 207 -7.91 -11.01 -4.02
C PHE A 207 -8.69 -10.39 -5.19
N ARG A 208 -8.12 -9.35 -5.80
CA ARG A 208 -8.61 -8.77 -7.06
C ARG A 208 -7.90 -9.43 -8.23
N LYS A 209 -8.52 -9.42 -9.41
CA LYS A 209 -8.00 -10.01 -10.64
C LYS A 209 -6.53 -9.65 -10.92
N VAL A 210 -6.16 -8.39 -10.75
CA VAL A 210 -4.77 -7.89 -10.94
C VAL A 210 -3.74 -8.54 -9.99
N LYS A 211 -4.19 -9.17 -8.89
CA LYS A 211 -3.31 -9.89 -7.96
C LYS A 211 -3.02 -11.32 -8.38
N ARG A 212 -3.74 -11.84 -9.38
CA ARG A 212 -3.53 -13.17 -10.00
C ARG A 212 -3.35 -14.30 -8.96
N VAL A 213 -4.23 -14.33 -7.96
CA VAL A 213 -4.11 -15.31 -6.84
C VAL A 213 -4.23 -16.76 -7.35
N GLU A 214 -4.89 -16.98 -8.47
CA GLU A 214 -4.88 -18.28 -9.14
C GLU A 214 -3.46 -18.75 -9.51
N ASP A 215 -2.58 -17.83 -9.91
CA ASP A 215 -1.19 -18.19 -10.21
C ASP A 215 -0.41 -18.54 -8.94
N VAL A 216 -0.78 -18.01 -7.77
CA VAL A 216 -0.23 -18.47 -6.48
C VAL A 216 -0.53 -19.96 -6.28
N LEU A 217 -1.78 -20.38 -6.55
CA LEU A 217 -2.18 -21.79 -6.43
C LEU A 217 -1.42 -22.68 -7.43
N ARG A 218 -1.26 -22.22 -8.68
CA ARG A 218 -0.51 -22.97 -9.71
C ARG A 218 0.98 -23.10 -9.34
N VAL A 219 1.59 -22.03 -8.83
CA VAL A 219 2.96 -22.06 -8.29
C VAL A 219 3.05 -23.07 -7.16
N PHE A 220 2.13 -22.99 -6.20
CA PHE A 220 2.09 -23.90 -5.06
C PHE A 220 1.91 -25.35 -5.47
N ASP A 221 1.02 -25.65 -6.43
CA ASP A 221 0.81 -27.03 -6.91
C ASP A 221 2.05 -27.65 -7.53
N ILE A 222 2.87 -26.84 -8.22
CA ILE A 222 4.15 -27.31 -8.76
C ILE A 222 5.18 -27.52 -7.64
N VAL A 223 5.31 -26.55 -6.73
CA VAL A 223 6.31 -26.58 -5.65
C VAL A 223 6.04 -27.77 -4.69
N ARG A 224 4.78 -28.01 -4.30
CA ARG A 224 4.45 -29.09 -3.34
C ARG A 224 4.77 -30.50 -3.84
N LYS A 225 4.88 -30.69 -5.15
CA LYS A 225 5.27 -31.99 -5.77
C LYS A 225 6.77 -32.29 -5.59
N GLU A 226 7.58 -31.28 -5.37
CA GLU A 226 9.03 -31.39 -5.19
C GLU A 226 9.47 -31.16 -3.73
N ILE A 227 8.79 -30.27 -3.02
CA ILE A 227 9.15 -29.86 -1.66
C ILE A 227 7.90 -29.92 -0.77
N PRO A 228 7.93 -30.67 0.34
CA PRO A 228 6.82 -30.66 1.30
C PRO A 228 6.54 -29.24 1.79
N CYS A 229 5.35 -28.74 1.50
CA CYS A 229 5.00 -27.36 1.87
C CYS A 229 3.48 -27.16 2.08
N LYS A 230 3.15 -26.08 2.76
CA LYS A 230 1.80 -25.54 2.95
C LYS A 230 1.70 -24.15 2.33
N LEU A 231 0.52 -23.75 1.92
CA LEU A 231 0.22 -22.40 1.46
C LEU A 231 -0.70 -21.69 2.43
N ILE A 232 -0.32 -20.49 2.85
CA ILE A 232 -1.19 -19.59 3.61
C ILE A 232 -1.65 -18.44 2.71
N LEU A 233 -2.97 -18.29 2.60
CA LEU A 233 -3.62 -17.19 1.91
C LEU A 233 -4.20 -16.21 2.92
N VAL A 234 -3.70 -14.97 2.89
CA VAL A 234 -4.15 -13.87 3.74
C VAL A 234 -4.87 -12.84 2.90
N GLY A 235 -6.09 -12.54 3.28
CA GLY A 235 -6.94 -11.58 2.58
C GLY A 235 -8.23 -12.20 2.08
N ASP A 236 -8.97 -11.38 1.33
CA ASP A 236 -10.26 -11.74 0.74
C ASP A 236 -10.60 -10.77 -0.40
N GLY A 237 -11.50 -11.17 -1.29
CA GLY A 237 -11.93 -10.32 -2.39
C GLY A 237 -12.73 -11.04 -3.47
N PRO A 238 -13.03 -10.34 -4.58
CA PRO A 238 -13.92 -10.85 -5.63
C PRO A 238 -13.48 -12.18 -6.25
N GLU A 239 -12.16 -12.46 -6.27
CA GLU A 239 -11.63 -13.69 -6.88
C GLU A 239 -11.71 -14.93 -5.95
N ARG A 240 -12.24 -14.79 -4.74
CA ARG A 240 -12.32 -15.89 -3.77
C ARG A 240 -13.03 -17.13 -4.33
N PRO A 241 -14.19 -17.03 -5.03
CA PRO A 241 -14.84 -18.20 -5.60
C PRO A 241 -14.00 -18.95 -6.64
N SER A 242 -13.25 -18.21 -7.48
CA SER A 242 -12.32 -18.78 -8.47
C SER A 242 -11.17 -19.53 -7.81
N ILE A 243 -10.63 -18.98 -6.73
CA ILE A 243 -9.57 -19.59 -5.92
C ILE A 243 -10.04 -20.90 -5.31
N ASP A 244 -11.24 -20.91 -4.70
CA ASP A 244 -11.82 -22.10 -4.08
C ASP A 244 -12.17 -23.19 -5.10
N LYS A 245 -12.54 -22.79 -6.32
CA LYS A 245 -12.76 -23.73 -7.44
C LYS A 245 -11.45 -24.35 -7.89
N LEU A 246 -10.42 -23.52 -8.15
CA LEU A 246 -9.12 -23.99 -8.64
C LEU A 246 -8.42 -24.88 -7.61
N CYS A 247 -8.53 -24.59 -6.32
CA CYS A 247 -7.96 -25.42 -5.26
C CYS A 247 -8.53 -26.86 -5.28
N ARG A 248 -9.83 -27.03 -5.58
CA ARG A 248 -10.46 -28.34 -5.75
C ARG A 248 -10.01 -29.04 -7.04
N GLU A 249 -9.90 -28.30 -8.14
CA GLU A 249 -9.45 -28.84 -9.43
C GLU A 249 -8.00 -29.36 -9.37
N LEU A 250 -7.14 -28.68 -8.57
CA LEU A 250 -5.74 -29.07 -8.38
C LEU A 250 -5.53 -30.07 -7.24
N ASP A 251 -6.60 -30.46 -6.52
CA ASP A 251 -6.52 -31.31 -5.32
C ASP A 251 -5.48 -30.79 -4.30
N THR A 252 -5.52 -29.49 -4.02
CA THR A 252 -4.58 -28.80 -3.13
C THR A 252 -5.22 -28.28 -1.85
N CYS A 253 -6.54 -28.37 -1.71
CA CYS A 253 -7.29 -27.70 -0.66
C CYS A 253 -6.87 -28.12 0.76
N SER A 254 -6.42 -29.36 0.98
CA SER A 254 -5.93 -29.86 2.27
C SER A 254 -4.60 -29.23 2.71
N ASP A 255 -3.87 -28.62 1.77
CA ASP A 255 -2.55 -28.03 1.99
C ASP A 255 -2.59 -26.50 1.95
N ILE A 256 -3.80 -25.91 1.77
CA ILE A 256 -4.04 -24.47 1.73
C ILE A 256 -4.81 -24.02 2.95
N ILE A 257 -4.26 -23.03 3.66
CA ILE A 257 -4.87 -22.43 4.84
C ILE A 257 -5.25 -20.99 4.49
N SER A 258 -6.56 -20.72 4.48
CA SER A 258 -7.10 -19.39 4.24
C SER A 258 -7.49 -18.76 5.57
N VAL A 259 -6.84 -17.65 5.93
CA VAL A 259 -7.04 -16.98 7.22
C VAL A 259 -7.93 -15.74 7.13
N GLY A 260 -8.41 -15.38 5.91
CA GLY A 260 -9.23 -14.19 5.72
C GLY A 260 -8.44 -12.88 5.89
N LYS A 261 -9.17 -11.79 6.13
CA LYS A 261 -8.56 -10.47 6.36
C LYS A 261 -7.97 -10.39 7.76
N ILE A 262 -6.71 -10.04 7.85
CA ILE A 262 -5.98 -9.86 9.11
C ILE A 262 -5.58 -8.40 9.25
N ALA A 263 -5.76 -7.85 10.45
CA ALA A 263 -5.39 -6.48 10.79
C ALA A 263 -3.88 -6.26 10.75
N ASN A 264 -3.16 -7.19 11.32
CA ASN A 264 -1.71 -7.14 11.41
C ASN A 264 -1.14 -8.48 10.93
N PRO A 265 -0.53 -8.53 9.73
CA PRO A 265 -0.03 -9.77 9.17
C PRO A 265 1.32 -10.21 9.76
N LYS A 266 1.91 -9.46 10.69
CA LYS A 266 3.26 -9.72 11.24
C LYS A 266 3.39 -11.12 11.81
N GLU A 267 2.42 -11.55 12.64
CA GLU A 267 2.46 -12.86 13.30
C GLU A 267 2.42 -14.02 12.31
N ILE A 268 1.60 -13.89 11.27
CA ILE A 268 1.49 -14.93 10.25
C ILE A 268 2.69 -14.90 9.28
N LEU A 269 3.26 -13.72 9.03
CA LEU A 269 4.51 -13.58 8.29
C LEU A 269 5.67 -14.22 9.04
N ALA A 270 5.73 -14.09 10.37
CA ALA A 270 6.83 -14.62 11.19
C ALA A 270 7.06 -16.13 10.99
N ILE A 271 6.04 -16.89 10.59
CA ILE A 271 6.12 -18.34 10.39
C ILE A 271 6.37 -18.76 8.95
N ALA A 272 6.38 -17.82 7.99
CA ALA A 272 6.50 -18.11 6.57
C ALA A 272 7.98 -18.23 6.11
N ASP A 273 8.19 -19.03 5.07
CA ASP A 273 9.50 -19.22 4.45
C ASP A 273 9.63 -18.43 3.14
N LEU A 274 8.56 -18.32 2.35
CA LEU A 274 8.61 -17.71 1.03
C LEU A 274 7.33 -16.93 0.72
N PHE A 275 7.47 -15.70 0.21
CA PHE A 275 6.36 -14.85 -0.19
C PHE A 275 6.15 -14.92 -1.71
N ILE A 276 4.91 -15.14 -2.17
CA ILE A 276 4.55 -15.24 -3.59
C ILE A 276 3.72 -14.02 -3.99
N LEU A 277 4.16 -13.25 -5.00
CA LEU A 277 3.48 -12.05 -5.49
C LEU A 277 3.39 -12.04 -7.03
N PRO A 278 2.41 -12.73 -7.65
CA PRO A 278 2.27 -12.84 -9.10
C PRO A 278 1.50 -11.68 -9.74
N SER A 279 1.42 -10.53 -9.09
CA SER A 279 0.60 -9.39 -9.53
C SER A 279 0.83 -9.03 -11.00
N GLU A 280 -0.25 -8.72 -11.71
CA GLU A 280 -0.19 -8.20 -13.09
C GLU A 280 0.25 -6.73 -13.12
N THR A 281 -0.20 -5.96 -12.12
CA THR A 281 0.23 -4.59 -11.88
C THR A 281 0.46 -4.37 -10.39
N GLU A 282 1.53 -3.67 -10.05
CA GLU A 282 1.85 -3.35 -8.66
C GLU A 282 2.61 -2.03 -8.60
N SER A 283 2.09 -1.07 -7.86
CA SER A 283 2.71 0.25 -7.80
C SER A 283 3.97 0.29 -6.94
N PHE A 284 4.06 -0.60 -5.94
CA PHE A 284 5.21 -0.69 -5.04
C PHE A 284 5.42 -2.10 -4.48
N GLY A 285 4.36 -2.73 -3.91
CA GLY A 285 4.44 -4.04 -3.28
C GLY A 285 4.62 -3.99 -1.76
N LEU A 286 3.77 -3.22 -1.06
CA LEU A 286 3.86 -3.06 0.39
C LEU A 286 3.86 -4.40 1.15
N SER A 287 3.03 -5.37 0.75
CA SER A 287 3.01 -6.70 1.38
C SER A 287 4.31 -7.49 1.17
N ALA A 288 5.00 -7.28 0.04
CA ALA A 288 6.32 -7.84 -0.17
C ALA A 288 7.37 -7.15 0.71
N LEU A 289 7.28 -5.82 0.89
CA LEU A 289 8.15 -5.09 1.83
C LEU A 289 7.98 -5.59 3.27
N GLU A 290 6.72 -5.80 3.71
CA GLU A 290 6.41 -6.37 5.03
C GLU A 290 7.01 -7.79 5.19
N ALA A 291 6.92 -8.63 4.15
CA ALA A 291 7.54 -9.96 4.13
C ALA A 291 9.07 -9.87 4.21
N MET A 292 9.68 -8.98 3.42
CA MET A 292 11.14 -8.78 3.43
C MET A 292 11.65 -8.29 4.78
N ALA A 293 10.89 -7.46 5.49
CA ALA A 293 11.19 -7.03 6.86
C ALA A 293 11.19 -8.19 7.87
N MET A 294 10.43 -9.25 7.60
CA MET A 294 10.43 -10.51 8.35
C MET A 294 11.48 -11.52 7.83
N LYS A 295 12.44 -11.06 7.02
CA LYS A 295 13.48 -11.90 6.40
C LYS A 295 12.90 -13.00 5.49
N ILE A 296 11.80 -12.72 4.79
CA ILE A 296 11.17 -13.66 3.88
C ILE A 296 11.54 -13.26 2.45
N PRO A 297 12.24 -14.10 1.69
CA PRO A 297 12.51 -13.87 0.27
C PRO A 297 11.21 -13.84 -0.55
N VAL A 298 11.24 -13.11 -1.67
CA VAL A 298 10.05 -12.86 -2.49
C VAL A 298 10.20 -13.46 -3.88
N ILE A 299 9.24 -14.29 -4.28
CA ILE A 299 9.05 -14.69 -5.68
C ILE A 299 7.94 -13.83 -6.26
N SER A 300 8.27 -12.98 -7.22
CA SER A 300 7.34 -12.00 -7.77
C SER A 300 7.36 -11.94 -9.28
N THR A 301 6.42 -11.20 -9.84
CA THR A 301 6.50 -10.70 -11.21
C THR A 301 7.44 -9.50 -11.28
N ASN A 302 7.91 -9.17 -12.51
CA ASN A 302 8.81 -8.05 -12.79
C ASN A 302 8.06 -6.80 -13.23
N THR A 303 6.88 -6.52 -12.65
CA THR A 303 5.98 -5.45 -13.10
C THR A 303 5.96 -4.25 -12.14
N GLY A 304 5.69 -3.08 -12.70
CA GLY A 304 5.48 -1.85 -11.93
C GLY A 304 6.66 -1.48 -11.04
N GLY A 305 6.38 -1.13 -9.79
CA GLY A 305 7.40 -0.78 -8.78
C GLY A 305 8.07 -1.97 -8.10
N ILE A 306 7.66 -3.23 -8.39
CA ILE A 306 8.27 -4.42 -7.76
C ILE A 306 9.78 -4.50 -7.97
N PRO A 307 10.35 -4.22 -9.18
CA PRO A 307 11.80 -4.26 -9.39
C PRO A 307 12.60 -3.24 -8.57
N GLU A 308 11.95 -2.22 -8.04
CA GLU A 308 12.58 -1.23 -7.15
C GLU A 308 12.74 -1.78 -5.73
N LEU A 309 11.91 -2.76 -5.36
CA LEU A 309 11.88 -3.42 -4.05
C LEU A 309 12.57 -4.79 -4.08
N ASN A 310 12.14 -5.69 -4.97
CA ASN A 310 12.65 -7.06 -5.06
C ASN A 310 13.77 -7.12 -6.09
N ILE A 311 15.01 -7.37 -5.65
CA ILE A 311 16.20 -7.44 -6.51
C ILE A 311 16.41 -8.88 -6.95
N HIS A 312 16.21 -9.14 -8.25
CA HIS A 312 16.34 -10.48 -8.84
C HIS A 312 17.70 -11.12 -8.55
N GLY A 313 17.67 -12.36 -8.06
CA GLY A 313 18.88 -13.12 -7.72
C GLY A 313 19.56 -12.67 -6.41
N LYS A 314 18.98 -11.71 -5.68
CA LYS A 314 19.56 -11.18 -4.44
C LYS A 314 18.58 -11.24 -3.26
N THR A 315 17.39 -10.67 -3.40
CA THR A 315 16.37 -10.63 -2.34
C THR A 315 15.23 -11.61 -2.61
N GLY A 316 15.16 -12.10 -3.82
CA GLY A 316 14.19 -13.02 -4.35
C GLY A 316 14.40 -13.23 -5.84
N TYR A 317 13.42 -13.79 -6.51
CA TYR A 317 13.42 -13.94 -7.96
C TYR A 317 12.22 -13.25 -8.58
N MET A 318 12.40 -12.77 -9.82
CA MET A 318 11.34 -12.16 -10.60
C MET A 318 11.11 -12.93 -11.90
N SER A 319 9.86 -13.14 -12.26
CA SER A 319 9.41 -13.79 -13.50
C SER A 319 8.50 -12.86 -14.30
N LYS A 320 8.21 -13.17 -15.55
CA LYS A 320 7.23 -12.41 -16.34
C LYS A 320 5.81 -12.61 -15.78
N VAL A 321 4.96 -11.62 -15.95
CA VAL A 321 3.55 -11.72 -15.60
C VAL A 321 2.92 -12.94 -16.29
N GLY A 322 2.25 -13.80 -15.51
CA GLY A 322 1.61 -15.03 -15.98
C GLY A 322 2.52 -16.23 -16.10
N ASP A 323 3.83 -16.08 -15.96
CA ASP A 323 4.77 -17.21 -16.01
C ASP A 323 4.91 -17.89 -14.63
N TYR A 324 3.80 -18.48 -14.17
CA TYR A 324 3.78 -19.21 -12.91
C TYR A 324 4.72 -20.44 -12.90
N LYS A 325 5.09 -20.98 -14.07
CA LYS A 325 6.03 -22.10 -14.16
C LYS A 325 7.45 -21.67 -13.83
N ASP A 326 7.88 -20.51 -14.34
CA ASP A 326 9.19 -19.94 -13.99
C ASP A 326 9.22 -19.50 -12.53
N MET A 327 8.12 -18.93 -12.01
CA MET A 327 8.00 -18.62 -10.58
C MET A 327 8.14 -19.86 -9.70
N ALA A 328 7.51 -20.97 -10.07
CA ALA A 328 7.62 -22.22 -9.33
C ALA A 328 9.04 -22.81 -9.38
N LYS A 329 9.68 -22.78 -10.55
CA LYS A 329 11.10 -23.19 -10.72
C LYS A 329 12.01 -22.37 -9.79
N ASN A 330 11.85 -21.05 -9.77
CA ASN A 330 12.62 -20.14 -8.93
C ASN A 330 12.38 -20.40 -7.43
N ALA A 331 11.15 -20.72 -7.04
CA ALA A 331 10.78 -21.09 -5.67
C ALA A 331 11.46 -22.41 -5.25
N ILE A 332 11.42 -23.44 -6.10
CA ILE A 332 12.07 -24.74 -5.86
C ILE A 332 13.57 -24.56 -5.74
N GLU A 333 14.20 -23.85 -6.67
CA GLU A 333 15.64 -23.57 -6.64
C GLU A 333 16.06 -22.92 -5.33
N LEU A 334 15.31 -21.91 -4.89
CA LEU A 334 15.65 -21.18 -3.65
C LEU A 334 15.44 -22.03 -2.40
N LEU A 335 14.34 -22.79 -2.32
CA LEU A 335 14.00 -23.59 -1.16
C LEU A 335 14.84 -24.88 -1.03
N SER A 336 15.49 -25.33 -2.11
CA SER A 336 16.34 -26.54 -2.14
C SER A 336 17.78 -26.27 -1.73
N ASP A 337 18.23 -25.02 -1.67
CA ASP A 337 19.58 -24.63 -1.28
C ASP A 337 19.56 -23.79 0.00
N ASP A 338 19.80 -24.43 1.14
CA ASP A 338 19.76 -23.78 2.45
C ASP A 338 20.75 -22.60 2.58
N LYS A 339 21.94 -22.68 1.99
CA LYS A 339 22.92 -21.58 2.05
C LYS A 339 22.42 -20.36 1.27
N LYS A 340 21.97 -20.60 0.05
CA LYS A 340 21.37 -19.56 -0.80
C LYS A 340 20.14 -18.95 -0.13
N PHE A 341 19.27 -19.80 0.41
CA PHE A 341 18.07 -19.38 1.11
C PHE A 341 18.38 -18.44 2.29
N GLN A 342 19.32 -18.81 3.17
CA GLN A 342 19.72 -17.94 4.27
C GLN A 342 20.32 -16.63 3.80
N GLN A 343 21.11 -16.63 2.73
CA GLN A 343 21.65 -15.39 2.17
C GLN A 343 20.56 -14.48 1.64
N PHE A 344 19.56 -15.04 0.93
CA PHE A 344 18.43 -14.26 0.43
C PHE A 344 17.57 -13.67 1.56
N ARG A 345 17.41 -14.41 2.65
CA ARG A 345 16.73 -13.91 3.87
C ARG A 345 17.41 -12.67 4.44
N ILE A 346 18.73 -12.71 4.56
CA ILE A 346 19.53 -11.57 5.03
C ILE A 346 19.39 -10.40 4.06
N ASN A 347 19.56 -10.66 2.78
CA ASN A 347 19.49 -9.62 1.74
C ASN A 347 18.11 -8.98 1.67
N ALA A 348 17.03 -9.75 1.83
CA ALA A 348 15.66 -9.24 1.86
C ALA A 348 15.48 -8.23 3.01
N PHE A 349 15.95 -8.56 4.19
CA PHE A 349 15.88 -7.67 5.34
C PHE A 349 16.74 -6.40 5.16
N GLU A 350 17.97 -6.54 4.65
CA GLU A 350 18.83 -5.37 4.40
C GLU A 350 18.22 -4.44 3.33
N GLN A 351 17.53 -4.99 2.33
CA GLN A 351 16.80 -4.20 1.36
C GLN A 351 15.58 -3.50 2.00
N ALA A 352 14.83 -4.19 2.85
CA ALA A 352 13.68 -3.60 3.54
C ALA A 352 14.06 -2.40 4.42
N LYS A 353 15.24 -2.40 5.04
CA LYS A 353 15.72 -1.27 5.85
C LYS A 353 15.84 0.03 5.06
N GLN A 354 16.03 -0.03 3.74
CA GLN A 354 16.09 1.17 2.90
C GLN A 354 14.75 1.91 2.83
N PHE A 355 13.67 1.21 3.17
CA PHE A 355 12.30 1.71 3.19
C PHE A 355 11.77 1.88 4.63
N ASP A 356 12.66 2.09 5.59
CA ASP A 356 12.26 2.42 6.96
C ASP A 356 11.67 3.83 7.03
N ILE A 357 10.60 3.99 7.80
CA ILE A 357 9.95 5.29 8.04
C ILE A 357 10.95 6.36 8.51
N GLU A 358 11.94 6.00 9.30
CA GLU A 358 12.96 6.94 9.78
C GLU A 358 13.81 7.53 8.63
N SER A 359 13.95 6.81 7.52
CA SER A 359 14.62 7.28 6.30
C SER A 359 13.68 8.05 5.36
N ILE A 360 12.40 7.71 5.34
CA ILE A 360 11.42 8.27 4.39
C ILE A 360 10.73 9.51 4.95
N LEU A 361 10.43 9.55 6.25
CA LEU A 361 9.75 10.67 6.90
C LEU A 361 10.41 12.03 6.65
N PRO A 362 11.75 12.16 6.73
CA PRO A 362 12.43 13.43 6.43
C PRO A 362 12.18 13.95 5.01
N MET A 363 11.91 13.05 4.03
CA MET A 363 11.59 13.45 2.66
C MET A 363 10.23 14.18 2.60
N TYR A 364 9.23 13.68 3.33
CA TYR A 364 7.93 14.33 3.46
C TYR A 364 8.04 15.65 4.23
N GLU A 365 8.74 15.67 5.37
CA GLU A 365 8.91 16.90 6.15
C GLU A 365 9.61 18.02 5.34
N LYS A 366 10.64 17.63 4.55
CA LYS A 366 11.32 18.56 3.64
C LYS A 366 10.35 19.09 2.59
N LEU A 367 9.57 18.22 1.95
CA LEU A 367 8.61 18.61 0.94
C LEU A 367 7.53 19.53 1.51
N TYR A 368 7.00 19.24 2.72
CA TYR A 368 6.03 20.13 3.37
C TYR A 368 6.60 21.52 3.61
N LYS A 369 7.82 21.62 4.15
CA LYS A 369 8.49 22.91 4.37
C LYS A 369 8.70 23.70 3.07
N GLU A 370 9.13 23.01 1.99
CA GLU A 370 9.30 23.63 0.67
C GLU A 370 7.98 24.19 0.14
N VAL A 371 6.89 23.42 0.21
CA VAL A 371 5.57 23.80 -0.29
C VAL A 371 4.97 24.95 0.51
N ILE A 372 5.10 24.93 1.85
CA ILE A 372 4.63 26.03 2.70
C ILE A 372 5.43 27.31 2.42
N ALA A 373 6.76 27.20 2.28
CA ALA A 373 7.64 28.37 2.04
C ALA A 373 7.44 28.98 0.65
N ALA A 374 7.11 28.19 -0.37
CA ALA A 374 6.86 28.70 -1.72
C ALA A 374 5.66 29.65 -1.77
N GLY A 375 4.76 29.56 -0.80
CA GLY A 375 3.51 30.34 -0.77
C GLY A 375 2.59 29.94 -1.94
N ILE A 376 1.34 30.27 -1.80
CA ILE A 376 0.34 30.13 -2.88
C ILE A 376 0.22 31.46 -3.60
#